data_1ec30c493c4a63b87d58b0eb2fcea9af
#
_entry.id   1ec30c493c4a63b87d58b0eb2fcea9af
#
_cell.length_a   1.000
_cell.length_b   1.000
_cell.length_c   1.000
_cell.angle_alpha   90.00
_cell.angle_beta   90.00
_cell.angle_gamma   90.00
#
_symmetry.space_group_name_H-M   'P 1'
#
loop_
_entity.id
_entity.type
_entity.pdbx_description
1 polymer ?
#
loop_
_entity_poly.entity_id
_entity_poly.type
_entity_poly.pdbx_seq_one_letter_code
_entity_poly.pdbx_strand_id
1 'polypeptide(L)'
;MSSTTEWKVPAANQPRTGDYAFDLDHVLASVVGLHSIVPNDAFSADNLGTERAGNGVVIDDGLILTIGYLITEAEAVWLHLGDGRVVQGHALGFDSESGFGLVQALGRLDLDPVPLGSSATAEVGDRVVLGGAGGRTRSVASHIAAKQEFAGYWEYLLKEALFTYPAHPNWGGAGLISNRGELIGIGSLQLEREREGKSEHVNMVVPIDLLKPVLEDLRNFGRVNKPARPWLGMYTAEIENKIVVVGISAKGPASRAELKAGDVILAVKGEKIISQTQFYRKLWSLGPAGVDVPLTVYHEGVTFDVVLASIDRTKLFKGPRLH
;
A
#
# COMPACT_ATOMS: atom_id res chain seq x y z
N MET A 1 -12.04 -19.67 -28.70
CA MET A 1 -12.40 -19.72 -27.28
C MET A 1 -11.16 -20.23 -26.52
N SER A 2 -10.30 -19.33 -26.07
CA SER A 2 -9.12 -19.68 -25.27
C SER A 2 -9.62 -19.90 -23.85
N SER A 3 -9.49 -21.13 -23.32
CA SER A 3 -9.70 -21.40 -21.91
C SER A 3 -8.59 -20.68 -21.13
N THR A 4 -8.88 -19.49 -20.65
CA THR A 4 -8.05 -18.88 -19.62
C THR A 4 -8.07 -19.82 -18.44
N THR A 5 -7.00 -20.57 -18.26
CA THR A 5 -6.81 -21.43 -17.08
C THR A 5 -6.93 -20.53 -15.86
N GLU A 6 -8.01 -20.72 -15.12
CA GLU A 6 -8.33 -19.88 -13.96
C GLU A 6 -7.20 -20.04 -12.95
N TRP A 7 -6.47 -18.94 -12.67
CA TRP A 7 -5.32 -18.97 -11.78
C TRP A 7 -5.75 -19.42 -10.37
N LYS A 8 -4.98 -20.33 -9.77
CA LYS A 8 -5.20 -20.85 -8.40
C LYS A 8 -3.87 -20.91 -7.63
N VAL A 9 -3.96 -20.68 -6.33
CA VAL A 9 -2.85 -20.96 -5.42
C VAL A 9 -2.54 -22.46 -5.43
N PRO A 10 -1.27 -22.90 -5.41
CA PRO A 10 -0.94 -24.31 -5.27
C PRO A 10 -1.65 -24.94 -4.08
N ALA A 11 -2.22 -26.14 -4.26
CA ALA A 11 -3.06 -26.80 -3.26
C ALA A 11 -2.37 -26.95 -1.88
N ALA A 12 -1.05 -27.12 -1.87
CA ALA A 12 -0.26 -27.20 -0.64
C ALA A 12 -0.27 -25.91 0.20
N ASN A 13 -0.50 -24.75 -0.46
CA ASN A 13 -0.51 -23.45 0.19
C ASN A 13 -1.93 -22.90 0.41
N GLN A 14 -2.96 -23.63 -0.03
CA GLN A 14 -4.35 -23.19 0.19
C GLN A 14 -4.74 -23.43 1.65
N PRO A 15 -5.51 -22.50 2.29
CA PRO A 15 -6.02 -22.70 3.63
C PRO A 15 -7.11 -23.79 3.64
N ARG A 16 -7.13 -24.61 4.70
CA ARG A 16 -8.10 -25.69 4.90
C ARG A 16 -9.06 -25.31 6.02
N THR A 17 -10.35 -25.53 5.81
CA THR A 17 -11.40 -25.18 6.81
C THR A 17 -11.14 -25.79 8.19
N GLY A 18 -10.64 -27.04 8.24
CA GLY A 18 -10.34 -27.73 9.51
C GLY A 18 -9.17 -27.14 10.32
N ASP A 19 -8.38 -26.21 9.76
CA ASP A 19 -7.25 -25.60 10.45
C ASP A 19 -7.65 -24.33 11.24
N TYR A 20 -8.92 -23.88 11.14
CA TYR A 20 -9.41 -22.64 11.72
C TYR A 20 -10.69 -22.87 12.55
N ALA A 21 -10.84 -22.11 13.64
CA ALA A 21 -11.99 -22.21 14.54
C ALA A 21 -13.19 -21.34 14.10
N PHE A 22 -13.08 -20.64 12.98
CA PHE A 22 -14.13 -19.81 12.40
C PHE A 22 -14.54 -20.33 11.02
N ASP A 23 -15.65 -19.85 10.48
CA ASP A 23 -16.09 -20.17 9.13
C ASP A 23 -15.21 -19.44 8.08
N LEU A 24 -14.18 -20.15 7.64
CA LEU A 24 -13.20 -19.63 6.69
C LEU A 24 -13.82 -19.26 5.34
N ASP A 25 -14.76 -20.06 4.83
CA ASP A 25 -15.40 -19.80 3.54
C ASP A 25 -16.27 -18.56 3.60
N HIS A 26 -16.99 -18.38 4.70
CA HIS A 26 -17.81 -17.19 4.95
C HIS A 26 -16.94 -15.91 5.00
N VAL A 27 -15.86 -15.91 5.76
CA VAL A 27 -14.93 -14.75 5.83
C VAL A 27 -14.29 -14.46 4.49
N LEU A 28 -13.85 -15.48 3.76
CA LEU A 28 -13.21 -15.29 2.44
C LEU A 28 -14.19 -14.88 1.35
N ALA A 29 -15.50 -15.13 1.50
CA ALA A 29 -16.51 -14.62 0.57
C ALA A 29 -16.58 -13.09 0.55
N SER A 30 -16.20 -12.44 1.66
CA SER A 30 -16.17 -10.96 1.78
C SER A 30 -14.87 -10.32 1.25
N VAL A 31 -13.99 -11.12 0.66
CA VAL A 31 -12.86 -10.61 -0.14
C VAL A 31 -13.29 -10.57 -1.60
N VAL A 32 -13.36 -9.36 -2.16
CA VAL A 32 -13.84 -9.09 -3.52
C VAL A 32 -12.68 -8.72 -4.44
N GLY A 33 -12.83 -9.03 -5.73
CA GLY A 33 -11.90 -8.53 -6.76
C GLY A 33 -12.15 -7.04 -7.00
N LEU A 34 -11.09 -6.28 -7.20
CA LEU A 34 -11.15 -4.87 -7.52
C LEU A 34 -10.44 -4.62 -8.85
N HIS A 35 -11.12 -3.92 -9.74
CA HIS A 35 -10.55 -3.44 -10.99
C HIS A 35 -10.84 -1.95 -11.12
N SER A 36 -9.85 -1.14 -11.42
CA SER A 36 -10.00 0.31 -11.58
C SER A 36 -9.40 0.81 -12.89
N ILE A 37 -10.03 1.83 -13.44
CA ILE A 37 -9.59 2.55 -14.64
C ILE A 37 -9.17 3.96 -14.21
N VAL A 38 -7.98 4.35 -14.63
CA VAL A 38 -7.35 5.63 -14.32
C VAL A 38 -7.07 6.38 -15.62
N PRO A 39 -7.30 7.70 -15.71
CA PRO A 39 -7.01 8.47 -16.91
C PRO A 39 -5.55 8.41 -17.33
N ASN A 40 -5.28 8.39 -18.62
CA ASN A 40 -3.92 8.37 -19.16
C ASN A 40 -3.06 9.57 -18.73
N ASP A 41 -3.68 10.72 -18.46
CA ASP A 41 -3.04 11.95 -18.03
C ASP A 41 -3.05 12.16 -16.51
N ALA A 42 -3.43 11.12 -15.73
CA ALA A 42 -3.35 11.12 -14.28
C ALA A 42 -1.88 11.10 -13.81
N PHE A 43 -1.60 11.79 -12.72
CA PHE A 43 -0.25 11.87 -12.17
C PHE A 43 0.32 10.50 -11.79
N SER A 44 -0.53 9.59 -11.31
CA SER A 44 -0.11 8.24 -10.92
C SER A 44 -0.03 7.25 -12.09
N ALA A 45 -0.52 7.61 -13.29
CA ALA A 45 -0.57 6.69 -14.44
C ALA A 45 0.82 6.28 -14.93
N ASP A 46 1.79 7.21 -14.91
CA ASP A 46 3.16 6.95 -15.38
C ASP A 46 3.86 5.81 -14.59
N ASN A 47 3.56 5.69 -13.28
CA ASN A 47 4.21 4.73 -12.41
C ASN A 47 3.36 3.48 -12.11
N LEU A 48 2.03 3.60 -12.14
CA LEU A 48 1.11 2.55 -11.69
C LEU A 48 0.24 2.00 -12.82
N GLY A 49 0.32 2.59 -14.01
CA GLY A 49 -0.53 2.24 -15.14
C GLY A 49 -1.95 2.79 -15.01
N THR A 50 -2.73 2.60 -16.08
CA THR A 50 -4.10 3.10 -16.23
C THR A 50 -5.17 2.06 -15.93
N GLU A 51 -4.82 0.78 -15.94
CA GLU A 51 -5.65 -0.33 -15.47
C GLU A 51 -4.99 -0.97 -14.26
N ARG A 52 -5.73 -1.07 -13.16
CA ARG A 52 -5.21 -1.65 -11.92
C ARG A 52 -6.17 -2.71 -11.42
N ALA A 53 -5.63 -3.85 -11.04
CA ALA A 53 -6.39 -4.97 -10.51
C ALA A 53 -5.80 -5.43 -9.17
N GLY A 54 -6.69 -5.85 -8.29
CA GLY A 54 -6.31 -6.36 -6.98
C GLY A 54 -7.53 -6.87 -6.22
N ASN A 55 -7.48 -6.72 -4.90
CA ASN A 55 -8.52 -7.20 -4.01
C ASN A 55 -9.02 -6.05 -3.12
N GLY A 56 -10.14 -6.28 -2.46
CA GLY A 56 -10.65 -5.46 -1.39
C GLY A 56 -11.43 -6.32 -0.39
N VAL A 57 -11.57 -5.84 0.82
CA VAL A 57 -12.28 -6.54 1.90
C VAL A 57 -13.47 -5.71 2.33
N VAL A 58 -14.65 -6.31 2.36
CA VAL A 58 -15.85 -5.68 2.90
C VAL A 58 -15.70 -5.51 4.41
N ILE A 59 -15.70 -4.27 4.91
CA ILE A 59 -15.51 -3.93 6.34
C ILE A 59 -16.73 -3.28 6.99
N ASP A 60 -17.70 -2.84 6.19
CA ASP A 60 -18.99 -2.30 6.61
C ASP A 60 -20.01 -2.44 5.46
N ASP A 61 -21.26 -2.07 5.62
CA ASP A 61 -22.29 -2.14 4.58
C ASP A 61 -21.84 -1.38 3.32
N GLY A 62 -21.54 -2.13 2.28
CA GLY A 62 -21.03 -1.61 1.01
C GLY A 62 -19.69 -0.88 1.09
N LEU A 63 -18.98 -0.89 2.22
CA LEU A 63 -17.68 -0.25 2.38
C LEU A 63 -16.55 -1.26 2.24
N ILE A 64 -15.66 -1.00 1.28
CA ILE A 64 -14.55 -1.89 0.94
C ILE A 64 -13.22 -1.21 1.29
N LEU A 65 -12.40 -1.91 2.09
CA LEU A 65 -11.02 -1.53 2.37
C LEU A 65 -10.09 -2.20 1.38
N THR A 66 -9.19 -1.42 0.82
CA THR A 66 -8.14 -1.88 -0.11
C THR A 66 -6.84 -1.12 0.12
N ILE A 67 -5.87 -1.28 -0.79
CA ILE A 67 -4.66 -0.47 -0.81
C ILE A 67 -4.83 0.71 -1.77
N GLY A 68 -4.41 1.90 -1.34
CA GLY A 68 -4.70 3.17 -2.02
C GLY A 68 -4.20 3.26 -3.46
N TYR A 69 -3.04 2.67 -3.78
CA TYR A 69 -2.51 2.72 -5.14
C TYR A 69 -3.42 2.05 -6.18
N LEU A 70 -4.32 1.16 -5.78
CA LEU A 70 -5.28 0.55 -6.68
C LEU A 70 -6.37 1.54 -7.13
N ILE A 71 -6.70 2.54 -6.31
CA ILE A 71 -7.83 3.42 -6.54
C ILE A 71 -7.47 4.91 -6.69
N THR A 72 -6.19 5.27 -6.48
CA THR A 72 -5.74 6.66 -6.63
C THR A 72 -6.00 7.16 -8.05
N GLU A 73 -6.74 8.29 -8.17
CA GLU A 73 -7.15 8.91 -9.43
C GLU A 73 -8.07 8.04 -10.31
N ALA A 74 -8.69 6.98 -9.76
CA ALA A 74 -9.59 6.13 -10.53
C ALA A 74 -10.88 6.88 -10.93
N GLU A 75 -11.23 6.84 -12.21
CA GLU A 75 -12.51 7.33 -12.74
C GLU A 75 -13.60 6.25 -12.64
N ALA A 76 -13.23 4.98 -12.69
CA ALA A 76 -14.15 3.86 -12.54
C ALA A 76 -13.53 2.78 -11.65
N VAL A 77 -14.35 2.20 -10.79
CA VAL A 77 -14.01 1.05 -9.96
C VAL A 77 -15.07 -0.02 -10.13
N TRP A 78 -14.65 -1.26 -10.31
CA TRP A 78 -15.52 -2.43 -10.44
C TRP A 78 -15.16 -3.44 -9.37
N LEU A 79 -16.18 -3.94 -8.67
CA LEU A 79 -16.08 -4.93 -7.62
C LEU A 79 -16.60 -6.26 -8.17
N HIS A 80 -15.76 -7.27 -8.23
CA HIS A 80 -16.08 -8.61 -8.70
C HIS A 80 -16.35 -9.52 -7.51
N LEU A 81 -17.57 -9.99 -7.39
CA LEU A 81 -18.02 -10.83 -6.27
C LEU A 81 -17.78 -12.32 -6.57
N GLY A 82 -17.72 -13.13 -5.52
CA GLY A 82 -17.49 -14.57 -5.64
C GLY A 82 -18.64 -15.34 -6.33
N ASP A 83 -19.84 -14.77 -6.39
CA ASP A 83 -21.01 -15.31 -7.09
C ASP A 83 -21.08 -14.94 -8.57
N GLY A 84 -20.07 -14.22 -9.08
CA GLY A 84 -19.97 -13.76 -10.47
C GLY A 84 -20.64 -12.43 -10.77
N ARG A 85 -21.30 -11.79 -9.80
CA ARG A 85 -21.81 -10.41 -9.96
C ARG A 85 -20.64 -9.42 -10.04
N VAL A 86 -20.87 -8.34 -10.80
CA VAL A 86 -19.98 -7.18 -10.85
C VAL A 86 -20.76 -5.96 -10.43
N VAL A 87 -20.26 -5.26 -9.41
CA VAL A 87 -20.90 -4.07 -8.84
C VAL A 87 -19.98 -2.88 -9.05
N GLN A 88 -20.52 -1.75 -9.49
CA GLN A 88 -19.76 -0.52 -9.59
C GLN A 88 -19.43 0.01 -8.19
N GLY A 89 -18.22 0.51 -8.01
CA GLY A 89 -17.76 1.18 -6.80
C GLY A 89 -17.36 2.62 -7.07
N HIS A 90 -17.32 3.41 -6.02
CA HIS A 90 -16.80 4.77 -6.01
C HIS A 90 -15.59 4.84 -5.08
N ALA A 91 -14.43 5.31 -5.59
CA ALA A 91 -13.25 5.56 -4.77
C ALA A 91 -13.54 6.71 -3.80
N LEU A 92 -13.75 6.42 -2.52
CA LEU A 92 -14.01 7.44 -1.50
C LEU A 92 -12.78 8.27 -1.20
N GLY A 93 -11.64 7.62 -1.05
CA GLY A 93 -10.40 8.29 -0.72
C GLY A 93 -9.30 7.33 -0.33
N PHE A 94 -8.12 7.88 -0.07
CA PHE A 94 -6.99 7.12 0.42
C PHE A 94 -6.11 7.94 1.36
N ASP A 95 -5.38 7.24 2.22
CA ASP A 95 -4.36 7.83 3.09
C ASP A 95 -2.96 7.48 2.56
N SER A 96 -2.20 8.48 2.16
CA SER A 96 -0.84 8.29 1.63
C SER A 96 0.17 7.84 2.69
N GLU A 97 -0.13 8.01 3.98
CA GLU A 97 0.78 7.65 5.06
C GLU A 97 0.65 6.20 5.48
N SER A 98 -0.57 5.68 5.63
CA SER A 98 -0.80 4.25 5.87
C SER A 98 -0.82 3.45 4.56
N GLY A 99 -1.25 4.06 3.48
CA GLY A 99 -1.45 3.40 2.20
C GLY A 99 -2.85 2.82 2.02
N PHE A 100 -3.76 2.93 2.99
CA PHE A 100 -5.13 2.44 2.87
C PHE A 100 -5.95 3.24 1.86
N GLY A 101 -6.86 2.54 1.18
CA GLY A 101 -7.87 3.11 0.31
C GLY A 101 -9.26 2.59 0.63
N LEU A 102 -10.27 3.42 0.46
CA LEU A 102 -11.69 3.07 0.67
C LEU A 102 -12.47 3.20 -0.63
N VAL A 103 -13.34 2.22 -0.86
CA VAL A 103 -14.29 2.19 -1.96
C VAL A 103 -15.70 1.99 -1.39
N GLN A 104 -16.65 2.81 -1.85
CA GLN A 104 -18.08 2.61 -1.60
C GLN A 104 -18.69 1.85 -2.77
N ALA A 105 -19.32 0.72 -2.51
CA ALA A 105 -20.16 0.04 -3.50
C ALA A 105 -21.40 0.88 -3.83
N LEU A 106 -21.72 0.99 -5.12
CA LEU A 106 -22.91 1.70 -5.62
C LEU A 106 -24.12 0.78 -5.80
N GLY A 107 -23.99 -0.49 -5.39
CA GLY A 107 -25.04 -1.49 -5.39
C GLY A 107 -24.88 -2.44 -4.21
N ARG A 108 -25.90 -3.27 -3.99
CA ARG A 108 -25.89 -4.24 -2.88
C ARG A 108 -24.87 -5.34 -3.14
N LEU A 109 -24.06 -5.63 -2.12
CA LEU A 109 -23.10 -6.72 -2.16
C LEU A 109 -23.70 -8.02 -1.63
N ASP A 110 -24.58 -7.95 -0.63
CA ASP A 110 -25.14 -9.09 0.12
C ASP A 110 -24.02 -9.96 0.72
N LEU A 111 -22.99 -9.31 1.27
CA LEU A 111 -21.82 -9.89 1.93
C LEU A 111 -21.71 -9.33 3.34
N ASP A 112 -21.37 -10.19 4.30
CA ASP A 112 -21.17 -9.77 5.68
C ASP A 112 -19.78 -9.12 5.85
N PRO A 113 -19.67 -8.00 6.58
CA PRO A 113 -18.39 -7.36 6.85
C PRO A 113 -17.45 -8.27 7.64
N VAL A 114 -16.16 -8.28 7.27
CA VAL A 114 -15.12 -8.95 8.06
C VAL A 114 -14.83 -8.09 9.30
N PRO A 115 -14.92 -8.66 10.51
CA PRO A 115 -14.61 -7.92 11.73
C PRO A 115 -13.18 -7.38 11.73
N LEU A 116 -13.01 -6.12 12.14
CA LEU A 116 -11.69 -5.52 12.31
C LEU A 116 -11.06 -6.01 13.62
N GLY A 117 -9.93 -6.68 13.50
CA GLY A 117 -9.13 -7.12 14.63
C GLY A 117 -8.11 -6.09 15.10
N SER A 118 -7.01 -6.56 15.68
CA SER A 118 -5.86 -5.74 16.06
C SER A 118 -4.56 -6.37 15.54
N SER A 119 -3.79 -5.59 14.82
CA SER A 119 -2.45 -5.97 14.37
C SER A 119 -1.40 -5.87 15.48
N ALA A 120 -1.68 -5.14 16.55
CA ALA A 120 -0.78 -5.00 17.69
C ALA A 120 -0.57 -6.33 18.44
N THR A 121 -1.62 -7.17 18.50
CA THR A 121 -1.58 -8.48 19.17
C THR A 121 -1.03 -9.62 18.31
N ALA A 122 -0.77 -9.35 17.03
CA ALA A 122 -0.22 -10.34 16.12
C ALA A 122 1.28 -10.55 16.40
N GLU A 123 1.73 -11.79 16.44
CA GLU A 123 3.12 -12.19 16.75
C GLU A 123 3.77 -12.92 15.58
N VAL A 124 5.10 -12.87 15.53
CA VAL A 124 5.88 -13.66 14.56
C VAL A 124 5.64 -15.15 14.83
N GLY A 125 5.28 -15.87 13.77
CA GLY A 125 4.91 -17.30 13.84
C GLY A 125 3.40 -17.53 13.85
N ASP A 126 2.57 -16.51 14.10
CA ASP A 126 1.12 -16.65 14.07
C ASP A 126 0.64 -17.14 12.71
N ARG A 127 -0.27 -18.11 12.73
CA ARG A 127 -0.97 -18.56 11.53
C ARG A 127 -1.99 -17.55 11.08
N VAL A 128 -1.96 -17.21 9.81
CA VAL A 128 -2.84 -16.24 9.17
C VAL A 128 -3.26 -16.72 7.79
N VAL A 129 -4.30 -16.12 7.24
CA VAL A 129 -4.68 -16.32 5.83
C VAL A 129 -4.55 -15.00 5.09
N LEU A 130 -3.77 -14.97 4.01
CA LEU A 130 -3.82 -13.86 3.08
C LEU A 130 -4.88 -14.17 2.02
N GLY A 131 -6.06 -13.56 2.21
CA GLY A 131 -7.26 -13.82 1.42
C GLY A 131 -7.29 -13.00 0.14
N GLY A 132 -7.40 -13.70 -1.00
CA GLY A 132 -7.68 -13.09 -2.30
C GLY A 132 -9.10 -13.38 -2.78
N ALA A 133 -9.61 -12.57 -3.70
CA ALA A 133 -10.91 -12.75 -4.31
C ALA A 133 -11.02 -14.09 -5.05
N GLY A 134 -12.06 -14.87 -4.73
CA GLY A 134 -12.27 -16.23 -5.28
C GLY A 134 -12.12 -17.34 -4.24
N GLY A 135 -12.15 -16.99 -2.95
CA GLY A 135 -12.21 -17.93 -1.83
C GLY A 135 -10.90 -18.70 -1.59
N ARG A 136 -10.98 -19.89 -0.99
CA ARG A 136 -9.81 -20.67 -0.57
C ARG A 136 -8.82 -20.98 -1.69
N THR A 137 -9.30 -21.24 -2.89
CA THR A 137 -8.43 -21.57 -4.03
C THR A 137 -7.57 -20.41 -4.50
N ARG A 138 -7.91 -19.20 -4.08
CA ARG A 138 -7.17 -17.95 -4.36
C ARG A 138 -6.65 -17.27 -3.10
N SER A 139 -6.56 -18.00 -2.00
CA SER A 139 -6.03 -17.53 -0.73
C SER A 139 -4.83 -18.38 -0.28
N VAL A 140 -3.91 -17.80 0.46
CA VAL A 140 -2.70 -18.46 0.93
C VAL A 140 -2.74 -18.64 2.44
N ALA A 141 -2.57 -19.88 2.91
CA ALA A 141 -2.26 -20.18 4.31
C ALA A 141 -0.83 -19.74 4.59
N SER A 142 -0.67 -18.70 5.37
CA SER A 142 0.61 -18.08 5.67
C SER A 142 0.86 -18.03 7.17
N HIS A 143 2.03 -17.58 7.54
CA HIS A 143 2.36 -17.16 8.91
C HIS A 143 3.01 -15.78 8.89
N ILE A 144 2.96 -15.07 10.00
CA ILE A 144 3.69 -13.81 10.17
C ILE A 144 5.17 -14.15 10.29
N ALA A 145 5.94 -13.76 9.29
CA ALA A 145 7.36 -14.07 9.18
C ALA A 145 8.26 -13.00 9.83
N ALA A 146 7.77 -11.76 9.91
CA ALA A 146 8.41 -10.64 10.60
C ALA A 146 7.42 -9.54 10.92
N LYS A 147 7.74 -8.73 11.94
CA LYS A 147 7.15 -7.43 12.26
C LYS A 147 8.30 -6.45 12.39
N GLN A 148 8.37 -5.48 11.51
CA GLN A 148 9.48 -4.52 11.52
C GLN A 148 9.13 -3.25 10.76
N GLU A 149 9.96 -2.24 10.93
CA GLU A 149 9.88 -1.00 10.16
C GLU A 149 10.05 -1.28 8.65
N PHE A 150 9.30 -0.53 7.85
CA PHE A 150 9.39 -0.59 6.39
C PHE A 150 9.48 0.81 5.80
N ALA A 151 10.52 1.08 5.02
CA ALA A 151 10.67 2.28 4.21
C ALA A 151 10.55 1.94 2.73
N GLY A 152 9.57 2.53 2.06
CA GLY A 152 9.40 2.43 0.61
C GLY A 152 10.20 3.51 -0.12
N TYR A 153 10.63 3.24 -1.36
CA TYR A 153 11.45 4.16 -2.15
C TYR A 153 10.70 5.45 -2.57
N TRP A 154 9.38 5.52 -2.39
CA TRP A 154 8.49 6.61 -2.83
C TRP A 154 8.06 7.56 -1.70
N GLU A 155 8.95 7.85 -0.74
CA GLU A 155 8.69 8.66 0.45
C GLU A 155 7.57 8.06 1.34
N TYR A 156 7.75 6.79 1.70
CA TYR A 156 6.80 6.02 2.49
C TYR A 156 7.51 5.32 3.66
N LEU A 157 6.91 5.39 4.85
CA LEU A 157 7.47 4.79 6.06
C LEU A 157 6.37 4.28 6.97
N LEU A 158 6.38 2.99 7.24
CA LEU A 158 5.62 2.37 8.31
C LEU A 158 6.56 2.10 9.51
N LYS A 159 6.16 2.53 10.70
CA LYS A 159 6.90 2.22 11.93
C LYS A 159 6.96 0.73 12.22
N GLU A 160 5.92 0.02 11.83
CA GLU A 160 5.80 -1.41 11.87
C GLU A 160 4.96 -1.86 10.67
N ALA A 161 5.45 -2.84 9.92
CA ALA A 161 4.72 -3.56 8.89
C ALA A 161 4.72 -5.05 9.24
N LEU A 162 3.71 -5.79 8.78
CA LEU A 162 3.66 -7.23 8.90
C LEU A 162 4.22 -7.87 7.63
N PHE A 163 5.01 -8.92 7.77
CA PHE A 163 5.53 -9.67 6.62
C PHE A 163 5.04 -11.10 6.71
N THR A 164 4.48 -11.62 5.62
CA THR A 164 3.89 -12.96 5.59
C THR A 164 4.61 -13.89 4.62
N TYR A 165 4.68 -15.19 4.97
CA TYR A 165 5.25 -16.26 4.17
C TYR A 165 4.42 -17.56 4.33
N PRO A 166 4.18 -18.34 3.27
CA PRO A 166 4.51 -18.05 1.87
C PRO A 166 3.74 -16.86 1.31
N ALA A 167 4.29 -16.25 0.25
CA ALA A 167 3.70 -15.07 -0.36
C ALA A 167 2.48 -15.41 -1.21
N HIS A 168 1.49 -14.52 -1.20
CA HIS A 168 0.36 -14.50 -2.12
C HIS A 168 0.75 -13.75 -3.39
N PRO A 169 0.62 -14.33 -4.59
CA PRO A 169 1.06 -13.67 -5.82
C PRO A 169 0.20 -12.46 -6.25
N ASN A 170 -1.07 -12.41 -5.81
CA ASN A 170 -1.98 -11.28 -6.04
C ASN A 170 -2.25 -10.54 -4.71
N TRP A 171 -1.22 -9.97 -4.15
CA TRP A 171 -1.20 -9.38 -2.81
C TRP A 171 -1.97 -8.06 -2.66
N GLY A 172 -2.04 -7.25 -3.72
CA GLY A 172 -2.60 -5.90 -3.66
C GLY A 172 -4.04 -5.89 -3.17
N GLY A 173 -4.28 -5.30 -1.99
CA GLY A 173 -5.60 -5.24 -1.37
C GLY A 173 -6.09 -6.55 -0.73
N ALA A 174 -5.32 -7.63 -0.76
CA ALA A 174 -5.67 -8.90 -0.12
C ALA A 174 -5.80 -8.73 1.40
N GLY A 175 -6.82 -9.35 2.00
CA GLY A 175 -7.07 -9.27 3.44
C GLY A 175 -6.19 -10.23 4.23
N LEU A 176 -5.46 -9.73 5.23
CA LEU A 176 -4.77 -10.57 6.19
C LEU A 176 -5.73 -10.94 7.32
N ILE A 177 -6.14 -12.19 7.35
CA ILE A 177 -7.11 -12.74 8.32
C ILE A 177 -6.38 -13.47 9.43
N SER A 178 -6.67 -13.14 10.67
CA SER A 178 -6.13 -13.79 11.85
C SER A 178 -6.71 -15.21 12.05
N ASN A 179 -6.16 -15.94 13.00
CA ASN A 179 -6.70 -17.25 13.43
C ASN A 179 -8.07 -17.16 14.14
N ARG A 180 -8.60 -15.94 14.35
CA ARG A 180 -9.95 -15.67 14.89
C ARG A 180 -10.94 -15.22 13.82
N GLY A 181 -10.54 -15.17 12.55
CA GLY A 181 -11.40 -14.69 11.46
C GLY A 181 -11.51 -13.17 11.37
N GLU A 182 -10.62 -12.43 12.02
CA GLU A 182 -10.61 -10.96 12.04
C GLU A 182 -9.61 -10.41 11.01
N LEU A 183 -9.93 -9.30 10.39
CA LEU A 183 -9.03 -8.57 9.50
C LEU A 183 -7.97 -7.84 10.33
N ILE A 184 -6.68 -8.20 10.16
CA ILE A 184 -5.55 -7.60 10.88
C ILE A 184 -4.58 -6.84 9.98
N GLY A 185 -4.83 -6.78 8.67
CA GLY A 185 -4.04 -6.00 7.73
C GLY A 185 -4.49 -6.15 6.29
N ILE A 186 -3.89 -5.33 5.41
CA ILE A 186 -4.13 -5.33 3.96
C ILE A 186 -2.81 -5.51 3.23
N GLY A 187 -2.77 -6.47 2.31
CA GLY A 187 -1.61 -6.75 1.47
C GLY A 187 -1.27 -5.56 0.57
N SER A 188 0.00 -5.18 0.58
CA SER A 188 0.48 -4.01 -0.16
C SER A 188 1.57 -4.32 -1.18
N LEU A 189 2.57 -5.12 -0.82
CA LEU A 189 3.71 -5.41 -1.69
C LEU A 189 4.08 -6.89 -1.66
N GLN A 190 4.80 -7.32 -2.69
CA GLN A 190 5.62 -8.52 -2.65
C GLN A 190 7.08 -8.09 -2.69
N LEU A 191 7.85 -8.65 -1.78
CA LEU A 191 9.28 -8.36 -1.64
C LEU A 191 10.06 -9.66 -1.70
N GLU A 192 11.29 -9.56 -2.13
CA GLU A 192 12.26 -10.64 -2.10
C GLU A 192 13.13 -10.51 -0.84
N ARG A 193 13.37 -11.61 -0.15
CA ARG A 193 14.33 -11.69 0.96
C ARG A 193 15.24 -12.87 0.80
N GLU A 194 16.45 -12.75 1.27
CA GLU A 194 17.35 -13.90 1.43
C GLU A 194 17.15 -14.55 2.80
N ARG A 195 17.02 -15.87 2.82
CA ARG A 195 17.01 -16.67 4.02
C ARG A 195 17.80 -17.95 3.78
N GLU A 196 18.82 -18.19 4.61
CA GLU A 196 19.65 -19.40 4.53
C GLU A 196 20.23 -19.63 3.13
N GLY A 197 20.62 -18.54 2.42
CA GLY A 197 21.19 -18.60 1.07
C GLY A 197 20.16 -18.89 -0.03
N LYS A 198 18.86 -18.80 0.27
CA LYS A 198 17.77 -18.94 -0.71
C LYS A 198 16.97 -17.64 -0.78
N SER A 199 16.61 -17.27 -2.01
CA SER A 199 15.66 -16.18 -2.22
C SER A 199 14.24 -16.68 -1.98
N GLU A 200 13.48 -15.94 -1.17
CA GLU A 200 12.07 -16.20 -0.85
C GLU A 200 11.26 -14.92 -1.10
N HIS A 201 10.03 -15.09 -1.59
CA HIS A 201 9.07 -14.00 -1.66
C HIS A 201 8.25 -13.93 -0.38
N VAL A 202 8.08 -12.71 0.14
CA VAL A 202 7.20 -12.37 1.27
C VAL A 202 6.23 -11.27 0.84
N ASN A 203 5.06 -11.20 1.46
CA ASN A 203 4.22 -10.03 1.29
C ASN A 203 4.42 -9.07 2.46
N MET A 204 4.53 -7.77 2.14
CA MET A 204 4.40 -6.70 3.11
C MET A 204 2.93 -6.32 3.21
N VAL A 205 2.43 -6.29 4.43
CA VAL A 205 1.04 -6.04 4.79
C VAL A 205 0.97 -4.81 5.68
N VAL A 206 0.07 -3.90 5.35
CA VAL A 206 -0.22 -2.71 6.16
C VAL A 206 -1.07 -3.10 7.37
N PRO A 207 -0.62 -2.83 8.60
CA PRO A 207 -1.33 -3.21 9.82
C PRO A 207 -2.66 -2.49 9.98
N ILE A 208 -3.72 -3.23 10.36
CA ILE A 208 -5.09 -2.70 10.44
C ILE A 208 -5.26 -1.59 11.49
N ASP A 209 -4.44 -1.60 12.55
CA ASP A 209 -4.53 -0.56 13.59
C ASP A 209 -4.19 0.84 13.06
N LEU A 210 -3.54 0.96 11.90
CA LEU A 210 -3.33 2.24 11.21
C LEU A 210 -4.61 2.78 10.54
N LEU A 211 -5.62 1.94 10.33
CA LEU A 211 -6.90 2.37 9.77
C LEU A 211 -7.76 3.12 10.78
N LYS A 212 -7.80 2.63 12.04
CA LYS A 212 -8.70 3.15 13.09
C LYS A 212 -8.67 4.68 13.24
N PRO A 213 -7.49 5.34 13.30
CA PRO A 213 -7.43 6.79 13.46
C PRO A 213 -7.82 7.60 12.22
N VAL A 214 -7.91 6.97 11.04
CA VAL A 214 -8.12 7.67 9.76
C VAL A 214 -9.43 7.27 9.05
N LEU A 215 -10.11 6.22 9.52
CA LEU A 215 -11.28 5.65 8.86
C LEU A 215 -12.41 6.67 8.68
N GLU A 216 -12.78 7.38 9.75
CA GLU A 216 -13.87 8.36 9.71
C GLU A 216 -13.54 9.56 8.82
N ASP A 217 -12.29 10.01 8.83
CA ASP A 217 -11.85 11.10 7.95
C ASP A 217 -11.91 10.67 6.47
N LEU A 218 -11.43 9.46 6.16
CA LEU A 218 -11.50 8.91 4.80
C LEU A 218 -12.94 8.74 4.34
N ARG A 219 -13.83 8.28 5.22
CA ARG A 219 -15.25 8.06 4.94
C ARG A 219 -15.97 9.36 4.66
N ASN A 220 -15.73 10.40 5.47
CA ASN A 220 -16.46 11.64 5.44
C ASN A 220 -15.87 12.69 4.49
N PHE A 221 -14.56 12.71 4.30
CA PHE A 221 -13.85 13.76 3.57
C PHE A 221 -13.04 13.23 2.38
N GLY A 222 -12.93 11.91 2.21
CA GLY A 222 -12.08 11.27 1.19
C GLY A 222 -10.58 11.44 1.43
N ARG A 223 -10.19 12.04 2.54
CA ARG A 223 -8.80 12.31 2.94
C ARG A 223 -8.69 12.45 4.45
N VAL A 224 -7.50 12.23 4.98
CA VAL A 224 -7.23 12.49 6.39
C VAL A 224 -7.15 14.00 6.65
N ASN A 225 -7.87 14.46 7.68
CA ASN A 225 -7.95 15.87 8.05
C ASN A 225 -6.77 16.28 8.94
N LYS A 226 -5.56 16.24 8.37
CA LYS A 226 -4.32 16.71 8.99
C LYS A 226 -3.43 17.38 7.95
N PRO A 227 -2.45 18.23 8.39
CA PRO A 227 -1.47 18.78 7.47
C PRO A 227 -0.71 17.68 6.73
N ALA A 228 -0.59 17.80 5.41
CA ALA A 228 0.15 16.85 4.60
C ALA A 228 1.64 16.87 4.94
N ARG A 229 2.30 15.74 4.83
CA ARG A 229 3.77 15.64 4.93
C ARG A 229 4.45 16.34 3.76
N PRO A 230 5.62 16.96 3.98
CA PRO A 230 6.45 17.48 2.89
C PRO A 230 6.81 16.34 1.94
N TRP A 231 6.57 16.55 0.65
CA TRP A 231 6.95 15.65 -0.42
C TRP A 231 7.90 16.35 -1.38
N LEU A 232 8.98 15.68 -1.76
CA LEU A 232 10.04 16.22 -2.61
C LEU A 232 9.99 15.70 -4.04
N GLY A 233 9.33 14.57 -4.26
CA GLY A 233 9.24 13.93 -5.57
C GLY A 233 10.50 13.18 -5.94
N MET A 234 11.20 12.62 -4.96
CA MET A 234 12.35 11.75 -5.16
C MET A 234 12.00 10.30 -4.85
N TYR A 235 12.49 9.41 -5.69
CA TYR A 235 12.54 7.99 -5.38
C TYR A 235 13.94 7.69 -4.87
N THR A 236 14.05 7.18 -3.64
CA THR A 236 15.35 6.96 -2.98
C THR A 236 15.52 5.53 -2.55
N ALA A 237 16.76 5.03 -2.60
CA ALA A 237 17.13 3.72 -2.09
C ALA A 237 18.33 3.84 -1.14
N GLU A 238 18.34 3.00 -0.12
CA GLU A 238 19.52 2.84 0.74
C GLU A 238 20.47 1.83 0.11
N ILE A 239 21.67 2.30 -0.27
CA ILE A 239 22.71 1.50 -0.89
C ILE A 239 23.99 1.76 -0.10
N GLU A 240 24.58 0.74 0.52
CA GLU A 240 25.83 0.85 1.32
C GLU A 240 25.77 2.00 2.36
N ASN A 241 24.69 2.10 3.10
CA ASN A 241 24.42 3.17 4.09
C ASN A 241 24.44 4.60 3.50
N LYS A 242 24.13 4.72 2.21
CA LYS A 242 23.94 6.00 1.50
C LYS A 242 22.53 6.08 0.95
N ILE A 243 21.97 7.27 0.94
CA ILE A 243 20.65 7.51 0.36
C ILE A 243 20.85 7.99 -1.06
N VAL A 244 20.61 7.10 -2.02
CA VAL A 244 20.80 7.35 -3.45
C VAL A 244 19.45 7.69 -4.07
N VAL A 245 19.38 8.75 -4.83
CA VAL A 245 18.23 9.08 -5.67
C VAL A 245 18.21 8.10 -6.85
N VAL A 246 17.20 7.25 -6.92
CA VAL A 246 17.04 6.25 -7.99
C VAL A 246 16.07 6.71 -9.07
N GLY A 247 15.34 7.80 -8.83
CA GLY A 247 14.43 8.40 -9.78
C GLY A 247 13.83 9.69 -9.26
N ILE A 248 13.25 10.48 -10.15
CA ILE A 248 12.64 11.78 -9.84
C ILE A 248 11.30 11.90 -10.56
N SER A 249 10.29 12.38 -9.84
CA SER A 249 9.00 12.74 -10.40
C SER A 249 9.11 14.04 -11.21
N ALA A 250 8.73 14.03 -12.48
CA ALA A 250 8.83 15.17 -13.39
C ALA A 250 8.10 16.44 -12.86
N LYS A 251 7.05 16.28 -12.05
CA LYS A 251 6.27 17.40 -11.48
C LYS A 251 6.69 17.75 -10.05
N GLY A 252 7.73 17.10 -9.52
CA GLY A 252 8.18 17.26 -8.13
C GLY A 252 9.13 18.43 -7.90
N PRO A 253 9.31 18.85 -6.63
CA PRO A 253 10.32 19.84 -6.24
C PRO A 253 11.75 19.46 -6.65
N ALA A 254 12.12 18.18 -6.51
CA ALA A 254 13.44 17.69 -6.88
C ALA A 254 13.77 17.89 -8.38
N SER A 255 12.77 17.69 -9.25
CA SER A 255 12.93 17.96 -10.69
C SER A 255 13.19 19.44 -10.98
N ARG A 256 12.50 20.35 -10.26
CA ARG A 256 12.70 21.80 -10.40
C ARG A 256 14.07 22.27 -9.87
N ALA A 257 14.64 21.54 -8.94
CA ALA A 257 15.97 21.77 -8.39
C ALA A 257 17.11 21.07 -9.18
N GLU A 258 16.75 20.49 -10.35
CA GLU A 258 17.68 19.80 -11.26
C GLU A 258 18.44 18.61 -10.66
N LEU A 259 17.91 18.03 -9.56
CA LEU A 259 18.42 16.78 -9.01
C LEU A 259 18.21 15.63 -10.02
N LYS A 260 19.07 14.63 -9.95
CA LYS A 260 19.08 13.51 -10.90
C LYS A 260 19.18 12.16 -10.21
N ALA A 261 18.81 11.11 -10.93
CA ALA A 261 19.14 9.75 -10.51
C ALA A 261 20.67 9.60 -10.43
N GLY A 262 21.16 8.96 -9.37
CA GLY A 262 22.57 8.85 -9.03
C GLY A 262 23.05 9.86 -7.97
N ASP A 263 22.30 10.92 -7.70
CA ASP A 263 22.61 11.84 -6.61
C ASP A 263 22.56 11.13 -5.26
N VAL A 264 23.45 11.50 -4.34
CA VAL A 264 23.50 10.95 -2.98
C VAL A 264 23.12 12.04 -1.98
N ILE A 265 22.09 11.80 -1.19
CA ILE A 265 21.69 12.70 -0.11
C ILE A 265 22.58 12.44 1.09
N LEU A 266 23.41 13.42 1.44
CA LEU A 266 24.35 13.33 2.55
C LEU A 266 23.77 13.85 3.87
N ALA A 267 22.99 14.95 3.81
CA ALA A 267 22.43 15.60 4.98
C ALA A 267 21.09 16.28 4.68
N VAL A 268 20.27 16.42 5.72
CA VAL A 268 19.06 17.25 5.75
C VAL A 268 19.24 18.30 6.83
N LYS A 269 19.15 19.58 6.46
CA LYS A 269 19.36 20.72 7.37
C LYS A 269 20.66 20.58 8.19
N GLY A 270 21.76 20.19 7.52
CA GLY A 270 23.07 20.00 8.12
C GLY A 270 23.27 18.73 8.96
N GLU A 271 22.23 17.94 9.20
CA GLU A 271 22.33 16.67 9.92
C GLU A 271 22.59 15.53 8.94
N LYS A 272 23.67 14.78 9.16
CA LYS A 272 24.05 13.63 8.33
C LYS A 272 22.99 12.54 8.36
N ILE A 273 22.71 11.97 7.17
CA ILE A 273 21.74 10.89 6.97
C ILE A 273 22.49 9.62 6.55
N ILE A 274 22.17 8.50 7.21
CA ILE A 274 22.81 7.21 6.95
C ILE A 274 21.81 6.07 6.66
N SER A 275 20.50 6.33 6.81
CA SER A 275 19.46 5.36 6.48
C SER A 275 18.23 6.05 5.88
N GLN A 276 17.46 5.30 5.10
CA GLN A 276 16.25 5.81 4.45
C GLN A 276 15.18 6.20 5.47
N THR A 277 15.06 5.43 6.55
CA THR A 277 14.13 5.75 7.64
C THR A 277 14.53 7.04 8.36
N GLN A 278 15.83 7.26 8.59
CA GLN A 278 16.34 8.51 9.15
C GLN A 278 16.07 9.69 8.21
N PHE A 279 16.28 9.51 6.90
CA PHE A 279 15.99 10.53 5.90
C PHE A 279 14.52 10.97 5.98
N TYR A 280 13.57 10.04 5.92
CA TYR A 280 12.15 10.39 5.96
C TYR A 280 11.73 11.01 7.30
N ARG A 281 12.20 10.46 8.43
CA ARG A 281 11.91 11.06 9.74
C ARG A 281 12.43 12.50 9.84
N LYS A 282 13.64 12.74 9.36
CA LYS A 282 14.22 14.09 9.38
C LYS A 282 13.47 15.03 8.44
N LEU A 283 13.19 14.61 7.22
CA LEU A 283 12.40 15.37 6.25
C LEU A 283 11.06 15.80 6.86
N TRP A 284 10.29 14.86 7.40
CA TRP A 284 8.96 15.16 7.93
C TRP A 284 8.97 15.89 9.27
N SER A 285 10.08 15.89 10.00
CA SER A 285 10.24 16.68 11.22
C SER A 285 10.42 18.18 10.96
N LEU A 286 10.70 18.60 9.72
CA LEU A 286 10.87 20.00 9.36
C LEU A 286 9.57 20.80 9.39
N GLY A 287 8.42 20.13 9.25
CA GLY A 287 7.10 20.76 9.26
C GLY A 287 6.14 20.15 8.23
N PRO A 288 5.00 20.78 8.01
CA PRO A 288 4.03 20.35 6.99
C PRO A 288 4.52 20.66 5.57
N ALA A 289 3.83 20.11 4.58
CA ALA A 289 4.05 20.42 3.16
C ALA A 289 4.05 21.94 2.91
N GLY A 290 4.98 22.41 2.09
CA GLY A 290 5.29 23.83 1.86
C GLY A 290 6.52 24.32 2.61
N VAL A 291 7.09 23.51 3.52
CA VAL A 291 8.34 23.85 4.21
C VAL A 291 9.53 23.74 3.26
N ASP A 292 10.50 24.63 3.42
CA ASP A 292 11.80 24.55 2.75
C ASP A 292 12.65 23.43 3.36
N VAL A 293 13.23 22.60 2.50
CA VAL A 293 14.04 21.44 2.86
C VAL A 293 15.47 21.65 2.37
N PRO A 294 16.41 22.08 3.25
CA PRO A 294 17.83 22.18 2.91
C PRO A 294 18.44 20.77 2.86
N LEU A 295 19.04 20.44 1.71
CA LEU A 295 19.76 19.20 1.47
C LEU A 295 21.22 19.48 1.14
N THR A 296 22.13 18.63 1.65
CA THR A 296 23.48 18.51 1.14
C THR A 296 23.55 17.28 0.25
N VAL A 297 23.93 17.47 -1.01
CA VAL A 297 23.90 16.46 -2.07
C VAL A 297 25.29 16.25 -2.64
N TYR A 298 25.64 15.02 -2.97
CA TYR A 298 26.86 14.67 -3.71
C TYR A 298 26.48 14.17 -5.10
N HIS A 299 27.13 14.72 -6.12
CA HIS A 299 26.98 14.35 -7.52
C HIS A 299 28.37 14.35 -8.21
N GLU A 300 28.78 13.26 -8.79
CA GLU A 300 30.03 13.14 -9.64
C GLU A 300 31.28 13.84 -9.08
N GLY A 301 31.57 13.67 -7.80
CA GLY A 301 32.75 14.23 -7.15
C GLY A 301 32.52 15.60 -6.49
N VAL A 302 31.37 16.23 -6.67
CA VAL A 302 31.05 17.55 -6.13
C VAL A 302 29.98 17.43 -5.05
N THR A 303 30.21 18.11 -3.93
CA THR A 303 29.19 18.27 -2.88
C THR A 303 28.64 19.69 -2.94
N PHE A 304 27.32 19.83 -2.92
CA PHE A 304 26.63 21.12 -2.95
C PHE A 304 25.40 21.12 -2.05
N ASP A 305 25.00 22.30 -1.63
CA ASP A 305 23.76 22.50 -0.88
C ASP A 305 22.65 23.00 -1.81
N VAL A 306 21.45 22.51 -1.61
CA VAL A 306 20.25 22.89 -2.35
C VAL A 306 19.06 22.97 -1.40
N VAL A 307 18.16 23.90 -1.65
CA VAL A 307 16.91 24.03 -0.86
C VAL A 307 15.72 23.71 -1.76
N LEU A 308 14.91 22.72 -1.36
CA LEU A 308 13.72 22.32 -2.07
C LEU A 308 12.48 22.83 -1.33
N ALA A 309 11.62 23.58 -2.01
CA ALA A 309 10.31 23.93 -1.50
C ALA A 309 9.38 22.70 -1.62
N SER A 310 9.13 22.02 -0.51
CA SER A 310 8.28 20.83 -0.49
C SER A 310 6.83 21.15 -0.84
N ILE A 311 6.09 20.15 -1.31
CA ILE A 311 4.68 20.31 -1.64
C ILE A 311 3.83 19.18 -1.04
N ASP A 312 2.52 19.43 -0.98
CA ASP A 312 1.54 18.39 -0.76
C ASP A 312 1.36 17.59 -2.05
N ARG A 313 1.76 16.32 -2.02
CA ARG A 313 1.66 15.40 -3.17
C ARG A 313 0.22 15.25 -3.67
N THR A 314 -0.77 15.33 -2.76
CA THR A 314 -2.18 15.13 -3.12
C THR A 314 -2.71 16.21 -4.08
N LYS A 315 -2.08 17.38 -4.10
CA LYS A 315 -2.41 18.46 -5.05
C LYS A 315 -2.06 18.14 -6.51
N LEU A 316 -1.25 17.11 -6.73
CA LEU A 316 -0.93 16.65 -8.08
C LEU A 316 -1.93 15.63 -8.62
N PHE A 317 -2.74 15.03 -7.74
CA PHE A 317 -3.73 14.04 -8.12
C PHE A 317 -4.98 14.70 -8.71
N LYS A 318 -5.55 14.04 -9.69
CA LYS A 318 -6.87 14.41 -10.21
C LYS A 318 -7.94 14.03 -9.20
N GLY A 319 -8.81 14.96 -8.87
CA GLY A 319 -10.02 14.65 -8.12
C GLY A 319 -10.99 13.79 -8.94
N PRO A 320 -11.89 13.03 -8.28
CA PRO A 320 -12.94 12.30 -8.97
C PRO A 320 -13.79 13.27 -9.80
N ARG A 321 -14.05 12.92 -11.06
CA ARG A 321 -15.02 13.67 -11.88
C ARG A 321 -16.41 13.28 -11.43
N LEU A 322 -17.14 14.23 -10.87
CA LEU A 322 -18.58 14.09 -10.65
C LEU A 322 -19.26 14.23 -12.02
N HIS A 323 -19.88 13.16 -12.49
CA HIS A 323 -20.72 13.15 -13.68
C HIS A 323 -22.19 13.30 -13.29
#